data_594bebec0e068b5b7ff7493d7660a92b
#
_entry.id   594bebec0e068b5b7ff7493d7660a92b
#
_cell.length_a   1.000
_cell.length_b   1.000
_cell.length_c   1.000
_cell.angle_alpha   90.00
_cell.angle_beta   90.00
_cell.angle_gamma   90.00
#
_symmetry.space_group_name_H-M   'P 1'
#
loop_
_entity.id
_entity.type
_entity.pdbx_description
1 polymer ?
#
loop_
_entity_poly.entity_id
_entity_poly.type
_entity_poly.pdbx_seq_one_letter_code
_entity_poly.pdbx_strand_id
1 'polypeptide(L)'
;MSDATGRKAMLPDLGLMVALWLFCCIAAWGQSPGPAAADPHISEALKQMSAEHVRQTIDKLVSFGTRSTLSAQDDDSIRAGKGIGAAREWIKSEFERYSKDCGGCLEVKTDSFLEQPTERISKPTEITNVYAVLRGTDPKQADRIVLVTGHYDSRNSDNANATDPAPGANDDGSGTAVSLECARVLSKMKSPATIIFLTVAGEEQGLNGSRHFAEMAKQQGWKLEAVLNNDIVGGDRNPQQDASVVRVFSEGLPNAATEAEILRIRALGGESDSPSRELARYVAEVSRTYPGGIKPIPIFRLDRFLRGGDHFSFNQQGFAAVRFTEYREDYNHQHQNVRAENGIEYGDLPKFVNFDYVAQVARINAATLASLASGPAPPAKVKMLTKELDNDTHLTWGPSLGATAYEVVWRGTSSPDWEHVQTVAGATSAILKLSKDNVIFAVRAVDGARHRSLPVVPEPER
;
A
#
# COMPACT_ATOMS: atom_id res chain seq x y z
N MET A 1 -86.09 56.45 6.98
CA MET A 1 -86.59 55.43 7.91
C MET A 1 -86.14 54.07 7.48
N SER A 2 -85.58 53.27 8.42
CA SER A 2 -85.21 51.85 8.41
C SER A 2 -83.95 51.48 7.61
N ASP A 3 -82.95 51.31 8.21
CA ASP A 3 -82.18 50.26 8.83
C ASP A 3 -81.97 48.99 7.95
N ALA A 4 -80.75 48.70 7.61
CA ALA A 4 -80.36 47.40 7.09
C ALA A 4 -78.88 47.06 7.50
N THR A 5 -78.79 46.18 8.46
CA THR A 5 -77.60 45.61 9.03
C THR A 5 -76.90 44.69 8.03
N GLY A 6 -75.63 45.00 7.74
CA GLY A 6 -74.74 44.13 6.93
C GLY A 6 -73.99 43.09 7.78
N ARG A 7 -74.21 41.87 7.49
CA ARG A 7 -73.30 40.74 7.98
C ARG A 7 -72.13 40.63 7.09
N LYS A 8 -70.92 40.81 7.66
CA LYS A 8 -69.64 40.42 7.04
C LYS A 8 -69.44 38.92 7.22
N ALA A 9 -69.32 38.21 6.12
CA ALA A 9 -68.84 36.84 6.12
C ALA A 9 -67.29 36.82 6.20
N MET A 10 -66.77 36.17 7.21
CA MET A 10 -65.35 35.86 7.33
C MET A 10 -65.00 34.68 6.40
N LEU A 11 -64.06 34.89 5.48
CA LEU A 11 -63.31 33.82 4.75
C LEU A 11 -62.24 33.28 5.66
N PRO A 12 -62.03 31.96 5.70
CA PRO A 12 -60.93 31.40 6.47
C PRO A 12 -59.58 31.55 5.74
N ASP A 13 -58.56 31.84 6.51
CA ASP A 13 -57.14 31.96 6.12
C ASP A 13 -56.65 30.71 5.41
N LEU A 14 -56.33 30.83 4.11
CA LEU A 14 -55.73 29.82 3.29
C LEU A 14 -54.18 29.97 3.26
N GLY A 15 -53.60 30.47 4.34
CA GLY A 15 -52.21 30.87 4.43
C GLY A 15 -51.24 29.88 5.09
N LEU A 16 -51.70 28.70 5.58
CA LEU A 16 -50.87 27.87 6.44
C LEU A 16 -50.72 26.39 6.01
N MET A 17 -50.95 26.05 4.75
CA MET A 17 -50.77 24.67 4.24
C MET A 17 -49.82 24.53 3.07
N VAL A 18 -49.03 25.54 2.73
CA VAL A 18 -48.02 25.43 1.64
C VAL A 18 -46.58 25.27 2.17
N ALA A 19 -46.37 25.40 3.48
CA ALA A 19 -45.02 25.35 4.07
C ALA A 19 -44.52 23.97 4.55
N LEU A 20 -45.28 22.88 4.35
CA LEU A 20 -44.90 21.54 4.85
C LEU A 20 -44.57 20.50 3.77
N TRP A 21 -44.41 20.88 2.50
CA TRP A 21 -44.10 19.97 1.40
C TRP A 21 -42.79 20.27 0.68
N LEU A 22 -41.91 21.11 1.24
CA LEU A 22 -40.62 21.48 0.65
C LEU A 22 -39.40 20.90 1.38
N PHE A 23 -39.61 19.90 2.27
CA PHE A 23 -38.51 19.31 3.04
C PHE A 23 -38.23 17.81 2.77
N CYS A 24 -38.66 17.27 1.62
CA CYS A 24 -38.42 15.88 1.28
C CYS A 24 -37.83 15.64 -0.12
N CYS A 25 -37.12 16.59 -0.67
CA CYS A 25 -36.35 16.38 -1.91
C CYS A 25 -34.95 16.97 -1.81
N ILE A 26 -34.23 16.78 -0.69
CA ILE A 26 -32.77 16.79 -0.71
C ILE A 26 -32.35 15.36 -1.03
N ALA A 27 -32.49 15.04 -2.32
CA ALA A 27 -32.11 13.81 -2.92
C ALA A 27 -30.59 13.58 -2.83
N ALA A 28 -30.19 12.43 -2.42
CA ALA A 28 -29.33 11.47 -3.11
C ALA A 28 -28.16 11.98 -3.97
N TRP A 29 -27.54 13.11 -3.65
CA TRP A 29 -26.15 13.36 -4.02
C TRP A 29 -25.33 12.85 -2.84
N GLY A 30 -24.63 11.72 -3.02
CA GLY A 30 -23.79 11.14 -1.98
C GLY A 30 -22.85 12.21 -1.41
N GLN A 31 -22.58 12.12 -0.14
CA GLN A 31 -21.59 12.98 0.50
C GLN A 31 -20.21 12.67 -0.11
N SER A 32 -19.36 13.67 -0.27
CA SER A 32 -17.96 13.41 -0.60
C SER A 32 -17.32 12.53 0.47
N PRO A 33 -16.53 11.50 0.11
CA PRO A 33 -15.83 10.70 1.10
C PRO A 33 -14.84 11.60 1.84
N GLY A 34 -15.22 12.02 3.03
CA GLY A 34 -14.28 12.72 3.92
C GLY A 34 -13.13 11.77 4.34
N PRO A 35 -12.00 12.31 4.82
CA PRO A 35 -10.97 11.49 5.43
C PRO A 35 -11.60 10.68 6.57
N ALA A 36 -11.09 9.45 6.78
CA ALA A 36 -11.45 8.66 7.95
C ALA A 36 -11.07 9.44 9.23
N ALA A 37 -11.70 9.13 10.35
CA ALA A 37 -11.21 9.65 11.62
C ALA A 37 -9.81 9.07 11.90
N ALA A 38 -8.85 9.92 12.25
CA ALA A 38 -7.51 9.45 12.62
C ALA A 38 -7.58 8.67 13.94
N ASP A 39 -7.05 7.44 13.93
CA ASP A 39 -6.88 6.64 15.14
C ASP A 39 -5.78 7.27 16.01
N PRO A 40 -6.05 7.57 17.31
CA PRO A 40 -5.06 8.13 18.21
C PRO A 40 -3.84 7.22 18.43
N HIS A 41 -4.01 5.89 18.44
CA HIS A 41 -2.91 4.94 18.63
C HIS A 41 -1.99 4.93 17.41
N ILE A 42 -2.55 4.93 16.20
CA ILE A 42 -1.77 5.06 14.97
C ILE A 42 -1.05 6.42 14.97
N SER A 43 -1.76 7.50 15.27
CA SER A 43 -1.19 8.85 15.33
C SER A 43 -0.02 8.94 16.29
N GLU A 44 -0.10 8.28 17.45
CA GLU A 44 1.00 8.25 18.44
C GLU A 44 2.20 7.44 17.96
N ALA A 45 1.98 6.27 17.34
CA ALA A 45 3.05 5.49 16.73
C ALA A 45 3.78 6.30 15.65
N LEU A 46 3.05 7.00 14.80
CA LEU A 46 3.62 7.81 13.72
C LEU A 46 4.48 8.99 14.19
N LYS A 47 4.31 9.48 15.43
CA LYS A 47 5.21 10.51 16.01
C LYS A 47 6.62 9.98 16.29
N GLN A 48 6.79 8.68 16.35
CA GLN A 48 8.07 8.05 16.62
C GLN A 48 8.93 7.84 15.37
N MET A 49 8.44 8.18 14.18
CA MET A 49 9.22 8.13 12.95
C MET A 49 10.45 9.02 13.05
N SER A 50 11.62 8.49 12.64
CA SER A 50 12.89 9.15 12.87
C SER A 50 13.79 9.13 11.63
N ALA A 51 14.03 10.30 11.05
CA ALA A 51 15.01 10.47 9.98
C ALA A 51 16.42 10.07 10.43
N GLU A 52 16.73 10.23 11.70
CA GLU A 52 18.02 9.82 12.27
C GLU A 52 18.18 8.29 12.31
N HIS A 53 17.14 7.53 12.69
CA HIS A 53 17.17 6.06 12.61
C HIS A 53 17.27 5.58 11.16
N VAL A 54 16.53 6.20 10.24
CA VAL A 54 16.63 5.94 8.81
C VAL A 54 18.05 6.16 8.32
N ARG A 55 18.69 7.28 8.69
CA ARG A 55 20.07 7.60 8.35
C ARG A 55 21.03 6.52 8.88
N GLN A 56 20.92 6.17 10.16
CA GLN A 56 21.74 5.13 10.78
C GLN A 56 21.59 3.78 10.08
N THR A 57 20.37 3.42 9.67
CA THR A 57 20.10 2.19 8.93
C THR A 57 20.80 2.20 7.56
N ILE A 58 20.63 3.28 6.80
CA ILE A 58 21.24 3.41 5.46
C ILE A 58 22.76 3.46 5.55
N ASP A 59 23.33 4.27 6.47
CA ASP A 59 24.77 4.35 6.69
C ASP A 59 25.35 2.97 7.07
N LYS A 60 24.64 2.19 7.88
CA LYS A 60 25.04 0.84 8.25
C LYS A 60 25.00 -0.11 7.07
N LEU A 61 23.94 -0.10 6.27
CA LEU A 61 23.84 -0.93 5.05
C LEU A 61 24.99 -0.61 4.07
N VAL A 62 25.30 0.64 3.85
CA VAL A 62 26.41 1.09 3.00
C VAL A 62 27.76 0.64 3.55
N SER A 63 27.92 0.57 4.87
CA SER A 63 29.20 0.17 5.51
C SER A 63 29.64 -1.26 5.22
N PHE A 64 28.75 -2.12 4.69
CA PHE A 64 29.10 -3.47 4.26
C PHE A 64 29.89 -3.52 2.93
N GLY A 65 30.05 -2.36 2.26
CA GLY A 65 30.85 -2.18 1.03
C GLY A 65 30.10 -2.55 -0.23
N THR A 66 29.72 -3.81 -0.35
CA THR A 66 28.77 -4.31 -1.37
C THR A 66 27.77 -5.22 -0.70
N ARG A 67 26.52 -5.13 -1.14
CA ARG A 67 25.45 -6.06 -0.77
C ARG A 67 24.94 -6.83 -1.99
N SER A 68 25.78 -6.91 -3.06
CA SER A 68 25.42 -7.74 -4.20
C SER A 68 25.00 -9.14 -3.71
N THR A 69 23.92 -9.66 -4.24
CA THR A 69 23.43 -11.02 -3.95
C THR A 69 24.52 -12.08 -4.17
N LEU A 70 25.48 -11.80 -5.07
CA LEU A 70 26.60 -12.66 -5.38
C LEU A 70 27.82 -12.45 -4.46
N SER A 71 27.79 -11.48 -3.55
CA SER A 71 28.89 -11.14 -2.65
C SER A 71 29.05 -12.16 -1.51
N ALA A 72 30.06 -11.95 -0.66
CA ALA A 72 30.45 -12.88 0.40
C ALA A 72 29.33 -13.17 1.41
N GLN A 73 29.21 -14.44 1.76
CA GLN A 73 28.25 -14.97 2.74
C GLN A 73 28.90 -15.95 3.75
N ASP A 74 30.23 -16.13 3.68
CA ASP A 74 30.96 -16.97 4.60
C ASP A 74 31.15 -16.32 5.98
N ASP A 75 31.41 -17.15 7.01
CA ASP A 75 31.51 -16.70 8.38
C ASP A 75 32.60 -15.65 8.62
N ASP A 76 33.72 -15.72 7.89
CA ASP A 76 34.82 -14.77 8.05
C ASP A 76 34.42 -13.40 7.52
N SER A 77 33.79 -13.36 6.37
CA SER A 77 33.25 -12.14 5.78
C SER A 77 32.14 -11.52 6.65
N ILE A 78 31.26 -12.37 7.18
CA ILE A 78 30.19 -11.93 8.12
C ILE A 78 30.82 -11.30 9.37
N ARG A 79 31.79 -11.95 9.98
CA ARG A 79 32.52 -11.40 11.15
C ARG A 79 33.28 -10.11 10.83
N ALA A 80 33.78 -9.99 9.61
CA ALA A 80 34.44 -8.77 9.13
C ALA A 80 33.48 -7.65 8.76
N GLY A 81 32.17 -7.88 8.81
CA GLY A 81 31.15 -6.89 8.44
C GLY A 81 31.14 -6.59 6.93
N LYS A 82 31.30 -7.60 6.07
CA LYS A 82 31.38 -7.44 4.61
C LYS A 82 30.39 -8.32 3.87
N GLY A 83 29.90 -7.82 2.75
CA GLY A 83 29.03 -8.56 1.84
C GLY A 83 27.59 -8.69 2.31
N ILE A 84 26.80 -9.38 1.50
CA ILE A 84 25.35 -9.53 1.73
C ILE A 84 25.06 -10.40 2.95
N GLY A 85 25.93 -11.38 3.28
CA GLY A 85 25.78 -12.19 4.49
C GLY A 85 25.83 -11.36 5.75
N ALA A 86 26.77 -10.39 5.85
CA ALA A 86 26.86 -9.49 6.99
C ALA A 86 25.67 -8.54 7.08
N ALA A 87 25.15 -8.05 5.95
CA ALA A 87 23.95 -7.23 5.89
C ALA A 87 22.71 -8.01 6.38
N ARG A 88 22.56 -9.25 5.92
CA ARG A 88 21.48 -10.17 6.35
C ARG A 88 21.47 -10.36 7.87
N GLU A 89 22.62 -10.73 8.46
CA GLU A 89 22.72 -10.98 9.89
C GLU A 89 22.46 -9.70 10.71
N TRP A 90 22.91 -8.55 10.22
CA TRP A 90 22.62 -7.28 10.86
C TRP A 90 21.13 -6.94 10.83
N ILE A 91 20.45 -7.07 9.67
CA ILE A 91 19.00 -6.83 9.55
C ILE A 91 18.22 -7.73 10.51
N LYS A 92 18.59 -9.03 10.56
CA LYS A 92 17.99 -9.98 11.50
C LYS A 92 18.17 -9.50 12.95
N SER A 93 19.37 -9.07 13.31
CA SER A 93 19.66 -8.56 14.67
C SER A 93 18.86 -7.29 15.01
N GLU A 94 18.56 -6.41 14.04
CA GLU A 94 17.72 -5.23 14.24
C GLU A 94 16.26 -5.63 14.52
N PHE A 95 15.69 -6.56 13.77
CA PHE A 95 14.35 -7.09 14.05
C PHE A 95 14.32 -7.77 15.43
N GLU A 96 15.34 -8.53 15.81
CA GLU A 96 15.46 -9.17 17.12
C GLU A 96 15.55 -8.12 18.24
N ARG A 97 16.28 -7.03 18.02
CA ARG A 97 16.37 -5.90 18.93
C ARG A 97 15.00 -5.24 19.14
N TYR A 98 14.27 -4.94 18.03
CA TYR A 98 12.92 -4.38 18.12
C TYR A 98 11.96 -5.34 18.84
N SER A 99 12.08 -6.66 18.58
CA SER A 99 11.31 -7.67 19.31
C SER A 99 11.59 -7.63 20.80
N LYS A 100 12.84 -7.54 21.20
CA LYS A 100 13.24 -7.42 22.62
C LYS A 100 12.68 -6.13 23.26
N ASP A 101 12.74 -5.02 22.55
CA ASP A 101 12.28 -3.70 23.05
C ASP A 101 10.76 -3.65 23.27
N CYS A 102 9.99 -4.53 22.62
CA CYS A 102 8.56 -4.67 22.82
C CYS A 102 8.15 -5.88 23.68
N GLY A 103 9.12 -6.60 24.25
CA GLY A 103 8.84 -7.77 25.11
C GLY A 103 8.57 -9.06 24.35
N GLY A 104 9.16 -9.25 23.17
CA GLY A 104 9.02 -10.45 22.33
C GLY A 104 7.81 -10.43 21.39
N CYS A 105 7.40 -9.24 20.97
CA CYS A 105 6.19 -9.07 20.14
C CYS A 105 6.38 -9.48 18.68
N LEU A 106 7.62 -9.53 18.18
CA LEU A 106 7.92 -9.89 16.80
C LEU A 106 8.50 -11.31 16.71
N GLU A 107 7.94 -12.12 15.80
CA GLU A 107 8.57 -13.38 15.40
C GLU A 107 9.55 -13.09 14.25
N VAL A 108 10.85 -13.15 14.51
CA VAL A 108 11.89 -12.93 13.48
C VAL A 108 12.19 -14.24 12.78
N LYS A 109 12.20 -14.20 11.44
CA LYS A 109 12.35 -15.38 10.58
C LYS A 109 13.26 -15.08 9.39
N THR A 110 13.82 -16.15 8.85
CA THR A 110 14.52 -16.15 7.57
C THR A 110 13.84 -17.14 6.61
N ASP A 111 13.88 -16.84 5.33
CA ASP A 111 13.41 -17.70 4.26
C ASP A 111 14.57 -17.85 3.26
N SER A 112 15.23 -19.02 3.27
CA SER A 112 16.43 -19.31 2.48
C SER A 112 16.14 -20.35 1.43
N PHE A 113 16.67 -20.14 0.23
CA PHE A 113 16.59 -21.09 -0.88
C PHE A 113 17.85 -21.02 -1.76
N LEU A 114 18.08 -22.07 -2.55
CA LEU A 114 19.19 -22.13 -3.48
C LEU A 114 18.71 -21.79 -4.90
N GLU A 115 19.04 -20.59 -5.37
CA GLU A 115 18.77 -20.19 -6.75
C GLU A 115 19.78 -20.87 -7.70
N GLN A 116 19.23 -21.45 -8.77
CA GLN A 116 20.05 -22.11 -9.79
C GLN A 116 20.64 -21.07 -10.75
N PRO A 117 21.71 -21.43 -11.52
CA PRO A 117 22.29 -20.50 -12.47
C PRO A 117 21.28 -19.93 -13.47
N THR A 118 21.34 -18.61 -13.64
CA THR A 118 20.55 -17.83 -14.60
C THR A 118 21.49 -16.96 -15.43
N GLU A 119 20.95 -16.10 -16.28
CA GLU A 119 21.74 -15.12 -17.01
C GLU A 119 22.55 -14.19 -16.08
N ARG A 120 21.99 -13.87 -14.88
CA ARG A 120 22.60 -12.95 -13.91
C ARG A 120 23.24 -13.64 -12.71
N ILE A 121 23.06 -14.94 -12.55
CA ILE A 121 23.61 -15.75 -11.46
C ILE A 121 24.42 -16.88 -12.09
N SER A 122 25.75 -16.79 -12.05
CA SER A 122 26.65 -17.71 -12.78
C SER A 122 26.83 -19.07 -12.10
N LYS A 123 26.49 -19.21 -10.82
CA LYS A 123 26.63 -20.45 -10.03
C LYS A 123 25.47 -20.56 -9.05
N PRO A 124 25.12 -21.78 -8.56
CA PRO A 124 24.12 -21.92 -7.49
C PRO A 124 24.45 -20.99 -6.34
N THR A 125 23.48 -20.12 -5.98
CA THR A 125 23.65 -19.08 -4.97
C THR A 125 22.52 -19.17 -3.94
N GLU A 126 22.89 -19.22 -2.66
CA GLU A 126 21.91 -19.12 -1.59
C GLU A 126 21.38 -17.68 -1.48
N ILE A 127 20.07 -17.55 -1.51
CA ILE A 127 19.36 -16.28 -1.31
C ILE A 127 18.51 -16.39 -0.06
N THR A 128 18.56 -15.38 0.80
CA THR A 128 17.84 -15.40 2.07
C THR A 128 17.06 -14.10 2.26
N ASN A 129 15.77 -14.21 2.39
CA ASN A 129 14.90 -13.12 2.85
C ASN A 129 14.89 -13.06 4.37
N VAL A 130 14.80 -11.87 4.95
CA VAL A 130 14.68 -11.67 6.40
C VAL A 130 13.39 -10.93 6.68
N TYR A 131 12.58 -11.43 7.62
CA TYR A 131 11.31 -10.81 7.94
C TYR A 131 10.92 -10.95 9.41
N ALA A 132 10.11 -10.00 9.87
CA ALA A 132 9.52 -10.02 11.20
C ALA A 132 7.99 -10.01 11.10
N VAL A 133 7.33 -10.79 11.95
CA VAL A 133 5.87 -10.94 11.98
C VAL A 133 5.32 -10.38 13.28
N LEU A 134 4.52 -9.34 13.19
CA LEU A 134 3.67 -8.84 14.27
C LEU A 134 2.30 -9.50 14.17
N ARG A 135 2.06 -10.52 14.98
CA ARG A 135 0.83 -11.32 14.92
C ARG A 135 -0.40 -10.50 15.29
N GLY A 136 -1.48 -10.69 14.50
CA GLY A 136 -2.79 -10.16 14.82
C GLY A 136 -3.34 -10.71 16.13
N THR A 137 -4.07 -9.87 16.85
CA THR A 137 -4.58 -10.19 18.20
C THR A 137 -5.99 -10.80 18.19
N ASP A 138 -6.72 -10.70 17.09
CA ASP A 138 -8.03 -11.34 16.93
C ASP A 138 -7.88 -12.71 16.24
N PRO A 139 -8.15 -13.83 16.94
CA PRO A 139 -8.01 -15.17 16.36
C PRO A 139 -8.81 -15.40 15.07
N LYS A 140 -9.86 -14.61 14.82
CA LYS A 140 -10.67 -14.69 13.61
C LYS A 140 -10.12 -13.88 12.44
N GLN A 141 -9.21 -12.97 12.70
CA GLN A 141 -8.64 -12.03 11.71
C GLN A 141 -7.11 -12.08 11.63
N ALA A 142 -6.44 -12.80 12.53
CA ALA A 142 -4.99 -12.89 12.57
C ALA A 142 -4.37 -13.59 11.34
N ASP A 143 -5.17 -14.25 10.52
CA ASP A 143 -4.77 -14.83 9.24
C ASP A 143 -4.82 -13.84 8.06
N ARG A 144 -5.41 -12.66 8.27
CA ARG A 144 -5.30 -11.54 7.35
C ARG A 144 -3.94 -10.92 7.50
N ILE A 145 -3.28 -10.62 6.40
CA ILE A 145 -1.88 -10.17 6.39
C ILE A 145 -1.76 -8.90 5.56
N VAL A 146 -1.05 -7.93 6.10
CA VAL A 146 -0.54 -6.77 5.35
C VAL A 146 0.98 -6.74 5.44
N LEU A 147 1.68 -6.35 4.37
CA LEU A 147 3.11 -6.50 4.24
C LEU A 147 3.77 -5.24 3.70
N VAL A 148 4.93 -4.88 4.24
CA VAL A 148 5.85 -3.88 3.68
C VAL A 148 7.16 -4.54 3.33
N THR A 149 7.78 -4.14 2.20
CA THR A 149 9.06 -4.68 1.76
C THR A 149 9.94 -3.63 1.08
N GLY A 150 11.23 -3.90 1.07
CA GLY A 150 12.29 -3.34 0.25
C GLY A 150 13.38 -4.38 0.08
N HIS A 151 14.27 -4.22 -0.90
CA HIS A 151 15.36 -5.17 -1.08
C HIS A 151 16.66 -4.68 -0.43
N TYR A 152 17.37 -5.60 0.22
CA TYR A 152 18.61 -5.23 0.91
C TYR A 152 19.88 -5.53 0.12
N ASP A 153 19.75 -6.21 -1.02
CA ASP A 153 20.85 -6.33 -1.97
C ASP A 153 21.09 -5.01 -2.71
N SER A 154 22.24 -4.88 -3.33
CA SER A 154 22.66 -3.70 -4.08
C SER A 154 23.57 -4.09 -5.22
N ARG A 155 23.76 -3.21 -6.20
CA ARG A 155 24.68 -3.41 -7.32
C ARG A 155 25.38 -2.13 -7.72
N ASN A 156 26.48 -2.30 -8.44
CA ASN A 156 27.11 -1.23 -9.23
C ASN A 156 26.70 -1.34 -10.71
N SER A 157 27.45 -0.78 -11.64
CA SER A 157 27.12 -0.81 -13.07
C SER A 157 27.18 -2.22 -13.70
N ASP A 158 27.88 -3.16 -13.07
CA ASP A 158 27.97 -4.57 -13.48
C ASP A 158 27.20 -5.44 -12.50
N ASN A 159 26.07 -5.99 -12.93
CA ASN A 159 25.19 -6.82 -12.10
C ASN A 159 25.80 -8.18 -11.71
N ALA A 160 26.89 -8.59 -12.36
CA ALA A 160 27.65 -9.79 -12.02
C ALA A 160 28.82 -9.51 -11.05
N ASN A 161 29.10 -8.23 -10.75
CA ASN A 161 30.19 -7.86 -9.86
C ASN A 161 29.82 -8.12 -8.39
N ALA A 162 30.62 -8.97 -7.74
CA ALA A 162 30.40 -9.40 -6.36
C ALA A 162 31.34 -8.73 -5.34
N THR A 163 32.30 -7.92 -5.77
CA THR A 163 33.43 -7.50 -4.94
C THR A 163 33.65 -6.00 -4.88
N ASP A 164 33.40 -5.27 -5.96
CA ASP A 164 33.61 -3.84 -6.01
C ASP A 164 32.53 -3.10 -5.23
N PRO A 165 32.79 -1.86 -4.79
CA PRO A 165 31.83 -1.10 -4.04
C PRO A 165 30.47 -0.95 -4.74
N ALA A 166 29.42 -1.30 -4.04
CA ALA A 166 28.02 -1.14 -4.43
C ALA A 166 27.23 -0.60 -3.24
N PRO A 167 27.35 0.70 -2.91
CA PRO A 167 26.82 1.26 -1.67
C PRO A 167 25.30 1.11 -1.57
N GLY A 168 24.54 1.32 -2.67
CA GLY A 168 23.09 1.15 -2.72
C GLY A 168 22.38 1.90 -1.59
N ALA A 169 22.68 3.18 -1.41
CA ALA A 169 22.08 3.98 -0.34
C ALA A 169 20.61 4.27 -0.61
N ASN A 170 20.28 4.58 -1.87
CA ASN A 170 18.93 4.81 -2.34
C ASN A 170 18.33 3.52 -2.91
N ASP A 171 19.06 2.81 -3.75
CA ASP A 171 18.67 1.55 -4.40
C ASP A 171 19.42 0.35 -3.75
N ASP A 172 18.85 -0.42 -2.73
CA ASP A 172 17.63 -0.07 -2.07
C ASP A 172 17.82 -0.08 -0.54
N GLY A 173 18.89 0.61 -0.07
CA GLY A 173 19.03 0.91 1.35
C GLY A 173 17.87 1.73 1.88
N SER A 174 17.25 2.56 1.01
CA SER A 174 16.13 3.41 1.40
C SER A 174 14.86 2.60 1.68
N GLY A 175 14.47 1.67 0.82
CA GLY A 175 13.29 0.82 1.04
C GLY A 175 13.49 -0.20 2.16
N THR A 176 14.70 -0.75 2.28
CA THR A 176 15.06 -1.57 3.45
C THR A 176 14.89 -0.78 4.75
N ALA A 177 15.32 0.50 4.79
CA ALA A 177 15.12 1.37 5.94
C ALA A 177 13.64 1.65 6.22
N VAL A 178 12.79 1.79 5.20
CA VAL A 178 11.32 1.91 5.38
C VAL A 178 10.76 0.68 6.08
N SER A 179 11.13 -0.53 5.65
CA SER A 179 10.66 -1.77 6.28
C SER A 179 11.07 -1.88 7.75
N LEU A 180 12.36 -1.62 8.05
CA LEU A 180 12.90 -1.63 9.42
C LEU A 180 12.25 -0.55 10.30
N GLU A 181 12.06 0.67 9.80
CA GLU A 181 11.46 1.76 10.55
C GLU A 181 9.97 1.51 10.83
N CYS A 182 9.23 0.93 9.88
CA CYS A 182 7.86 0.46 10.12
C CYS A 182 7.82 -0.59 11.24
N ALA A 183 8.73 -1.57 11.22
CA ALA A 183 8.83 -2.57 12.29
C ALA A 183 9.08 -1.94 13.66
N ARG A 184 10.03 -0.99 13.73
CA ARG A 184 10.38 -0.30 14.95
C ARG A 184 9.20 0.44 15.57
N VAL A 185 8.46 1.22 14.76
CA VAL A 185 7.38 2.07 15.30
C VAL A 185 6.08 1.32 15.53
N LEU A 186 5.81 0.27 14.75
CA LEU A 186 4.58 -0.50 14.88
C LEU A 186 4.69 -1.72 15.81
N SER A 187 5.91 -2.10 16.25
CA SER A 187 6.13 -3.30 17.06
C SER A 187 5.25 -3.39 18.31
N LYS A 188 4.92 -2.26 18.95
CA LYS A 188 4.08 -2.20 20.15
C LYS A 188 2.58 -2.06 19.85
N MET A 189 2.20 -1.98 18.58
CA MET A 189 0.81 -1.84 18.19
C MET A 189 0.07 -3.18 18.32
N LYS A 190 -1.20 -3.10 18.66
CA LYS A 190 -2.11 -4.26 18.68
C LYS A 190 -3.15 -4.04 17.60
N SER A 191 -3.19 -4.94 16.63
CA SER A 191 -4.16 -4.93 15.52
C SER A 191 -4.84 -6.28 15.38
N PRO A 192 -6.09 -6.35 14.90
CA PRO A 192 -6.77 -7.60 14.61
C PRO A 192 -6.00 -8.48 13.61
N ALA A 193 -5.47 -7.87 12.52
CA ALA A 193 -4.74 -8.56 11.47
C ALA A 193 -3.22 -8.54 11.72
N THR A 194 -2.51 -9.43 11.06
CA THR A 194 -1.04 -9.59 11.12
C THR A 194 -0.34 -8.58 10.21
N ILE A 195 0.79 -8.03 10.66
CA ILE A 195 1.68 -7.20 9.85
C ILE A 195 3.01 -7.96 9.65
N ILE A 196 3.50 -7.98 8.41
CA ILE A 196 4.82 -8.53 8.07
C ILE A 196 5.73 -7.39 7.59
N PHE A 197 6.92 -7.33 8.16
CA PHE A 197 8.01 -6.44 7.76
C PHE A 197 9.08 -7.30 7.08
N LEU A 198 9.19 -7.18 5.77
CA LEU A 198 10.02 -8.04 4.93
C LEU A 198 11.19 -7.24 4.35
N THR A 199 12.36 -7.87 4.26
CA THR A 199 13.46 -7.42 3.42
C THR A 199 13.88 -8.59 2.53
N VAL A 200 13.93 -8.37 1.22
CA VAL A 200 14.26 -9.42 0.24
C VAL A 200 15.66 -9.25 -0.31
N ALA A 201 16.22 -10.31 -0.88
CA ALA A 201 17.47 -10.27 -1.61
C ALA A 201 17.28 -10.83 -3.02
N GLY A 202 18.21 -10.53 -3.93
CA GLY A 202 18.16 -11.03 -5.30
C GLY A 202 17.20 -10.26 -6.20
N GLU A 203 16.82 -9.04 -5.81
CA GLU A 203 16.06 -8.14 -6.68
C GLU A 203 16.86 -7.83 -7.93
N GLU A 204 18.10 -7.40 -7.76
CA GLU A 204 19.04 -6.98 -8.80
C GLU A 204 19.44 -8.10 -9.76
N GLN A 205 19.30 -9.35 -9.34
CA GLN A 205 19.55 -10.53 -10.16
C GLN A 205 18.28 -11.12 -10.78
N GLY A 206 17.10 -10.49 -10.60
CA GLY A 206 15.86 -10.89 -11.25
C GLY A 206 14.70 -11.20 -10.31
N LEU A 207 14.50 -10.42 -9.25
CA LEU A 207 13.37 -10.52 -8.31
C LEU A 207 13.34 -11.88 -7.57
N ASN A 208 14.51 -12.50 -7.34
CA ASN A 208 14.56 -13.89 -6.87
C ASN A 208 13.91 -14.06 -5.49
N GLY A 209 14.26 -13.21 -4.52
CA GLY A 209 13.72 -13.31 -3.16
C GLY A 209 12.22 -13.02 -3.08
N SER A 210 11.77 -11.97 -3.74
CA SER A 210 10.33 -11.63 -3.74
C SER A 210 9.49 -12.67 -4.49
N ARG A 211 10.01 -13.23 -5.61
CA ARG A 211 9.35 -14.31 -6.33
C ARG A 211 9.18 -15.55 -5.44
N HIS A 212 10.26 -16.00 -4.81
CA HIS A 212 10.21 -17.15 -3.91
C HIS A 212 9.23 -16.92 -2.76
N PHE A 213 9.28 -15.74 -2.13
CA PHE A 213 8.40 -15.40 -1.01
C PHE A 213 6.92 -15.32 -1.42
N ALA A 214 6.62 -14.70 -2.57
CA ALA A 214 5.26 -14.60 -3.09
C ALA A 214 4.67 -15.97 -3.48
N GLU A 215 5.48 -16.84 -4.10
CA GLU A 215 5.11 -18.22 -4.41
C GLU A 215 4.85 -19.03 -3.15
N MET A 216 5.72 -18.93 -2.14
CA MET A 216 5.53 -19.57 -0.83
C MET A 216 4.23 -19.08 -0.17
N ALA A 217 3.98 -17.78 -0.13
CA ALA A 217 2.75 -17.21 0.43
C ALA A 217 1.50 -17.76 -0.28
N LYS A 218 1.54 -17.87 -1.61
CA LYS A 218 0.46 -18.44 -2.43
C LYS A 218 0.24 -19.92 -2.12
N GLN A 219 1.31 -20.71 -2.09
CA GLN A 219 1.26 -22.16 -1.80
C GLN A 219 0.74 -22.44 -0.40
N GLN A 220 1.09 -21.60 0.57
CA GLN A 220 0.61 -21.71 1.95
C GLN A 220 -0.81 -21.13 2.16
N GLY A 221 -1.42 -20.56 1.13
CA GLY A 221 -2.78 -20.01 1.19
C GLY A 221 -2.90 -18.75 2.05
N TRP A 222 -1.86 -17.93 2.11
CA TRP A 222 -1.88 -16.70 2.89
C TRP A 222 -2.95 -15.73 2.39
N LYS A 223 -3.68 -15.11 3.33
CA LYS A 223 -4.64 -14.04 3.04
C LYS A 223 -3.90 -12.70 3.04
N LEU A 224 -3.03 -12.51 2.06
CA LEU A 224 -2.22 -11.31 1.89
C LEU A 224 -3.06 -10.23 1.20
N GLU A 225 -3.55 -9.25 1.97
CA GLU A 225 -4.48 -8.21 1.51
C GLU A 225 -3.78 -7.03 0.85
N ALA A 226 -2.54 -6.73 1.27
CA ALA A 226 -1.79 -5.60 0.74
C ALA A 226 -0.28 -5.84 0.85
N VAL A 227 0.45 -5.47 -0.21
CA VAL A 227 1.92 -5.41 -0.25
C VAL A 227 2.35 -4.00 -0.62
N LEU A 228 3.15 -3.39 0.24
CA LEU A 228 3.72 -2.06 0.06
C LEU A 228 5.22 -2.22 -0.23
N ASN A 229 5.60 -2.28 -1.51
CA ASN A 229 6.99 -2.35 -1.91
C ASN A 229 7.60 -0.94 -2.00
N ASN A 230 8.75 -0.76 -1.38
CA ASN A 230 9.50 0.49 -1.39
C ASN A 230 10.84 0.22 -2.07
N ASP A 231 11.12 0.97 -3.14
CA ASP A 231 12.30 0.76 -3.94
C ASP A 231 12.66 2.09 -4.64
N ILE A 232 13.85 2.60 -4.35
CA ILE A 232 14.33 3.94 -4.70
C ILE A 232 13.42 5.01 -4.08
N VAL A 233 13.39 5.06 -2.76
CA VAL A 233 12.61 6.03 -1.99
C VAL A 233 13.50 6.99 -1.19
N GLY A 234 14.73 7.20 -1.66
CA GLY A 234 15.73 8.06 -1.02
C GLY A 234 15.45 9.56 -1.16
N GLY A 235 14.63 9.95 -2.12
CA GLY A 235 14.39 11.38 -2.39
C GLY A 235 15.65 12.10 -2.78
N ASP A 236 16.35 11.60 -3.80
CA ASP A 236 17.63 12.10 -4.24
C ASP A 236 17.72 13.62 -4.17
N ARG A 237 18.84 14.16 -3.66
CA ARG A 237 19.06 15.62 -3.48
C ARG A 237 19.28 16.37 -4.78
N ASN A 238 18.84 15.81 -5.88
CA ASN A 238 18.82 16.44 -7.20
C ASN A 238 17.91 17.70 -7.16
N PRO A 239 18.34 18.85 -7.70
CA PRO A 239 17.53 20.08 -7.72
C PRO A 239 16.18 19.96 -8.43
N GLN A 240 15.98 18.93 -9.26
CA GLN A 240 14.74 18.68 -9.99
C GLN A 240 13.83 17.68 -9.27
N GLN A 241 14.22 17.16 -8.12
CA GLN A 241 13.41 16.28 -7.27
C GLN A 241 12.30 17.09 -6.62
N ASP A 242 11.08 16.55 -6.63
CA ASP A 242 10.00 17.06 -5.80
C ASP A 242 9.90 16.21 -4.51
N ALA A 243 10.51 16.72 -3.45
CA ALA A 243 10.53 16.09 -2.14
C ALA A 243 9.18 16.16 -1.39
N SER A 244 8.15 16.77 -1.96
CA SER A 244 6.81 16.85 -1.36
C SER A 244 5.90 15.66 -1.75
N VAL A 245 6.32 14.85 -2.73
CA VAL A 245 5.52 13.77 -3.29
C VAL A 245 6.30 12.46 -3.43
N VAL A 246 5.58 11.35 -3.38
CA VAL A 246 6.08 10.00 -3.71
C VAL A 246 5.13 9.34 -4.71
N ARG A 247 5.67 8.68 -5.74
CA ARG A 247 4.88 7.93 -6.72
C ARG A 247 4.47 6.58 -6.14
N VAL A 248 3.22 6.17 -6.41
CA VAL A 248 2.70 4.85 -6.02
C VAL A 248 2.18 4.17 -7.28
N PHE A 249 2.98 3.26 -7.83
CA PHE A 249 2.64 2.49 -9.02
C PHE A 249 1.72 1.33 -8.67
N SER A 250 0.79 0.99 -9.57
CA SER A 250 -0.18 -0.08 -9.39
C SER A 250 -0.57 -0.71 -10.73
N GLU A 251 -0.69 -2.04 -10.77
CA GLU A 251 -1.16 -2.72 -11.97
C GLU A 251 -2.62 -2.38 -12.29
N GLY A 252 -2.98 -2.38 -13.55
CA GLY A 252 -4.37 -2.20 -14.02
C GLY A 252 -5.06 -3.54 -14.25
N LEU A 253 -4.62 -4.24 -15.30
CA LEU A 253 -5.06 -5.62 -15.51
C LEU A 253 -4.22 -6.53 -14.63
N PRO A 254 -4.83 -7.39 -13.79
CA PRO A 254 -4.08 -8.26 -12.89
C PRO A 254 -3.17 -9.23 -13.68
N ASN A 255 -1.88 -9.30 -13.32
CA ASN A 255 -0.92 -10.19 -13.96
C ASN A 255 -1.26 -11.67 -13.78
N ALA A 256 -1.94 -12.02 -12.70
CA ALA A 256 -2.40 -13.38 -12.42
C ALA A 256 -3.70 -13.76 -13.16
N ALA A 257 -4.35 -12.80 -13.86
CA ALA A 257 -5.64 -13.04 -14.48
C ALA A 257 -5.51 -13.90 -15.75
N THR A 258 -6.47 -14.79 -15.94
CA THR A 258 -6.63 -15.56 -17.17
C THR A 258 -7.09 -14.66 -18.33
N GLU A 259 -6.90 -15.11 -19.57
CA GLU A 259 -7.37 -14.37 -20.73
C GLU A 259 -8.88 -14.07 -20.67
N ALA A 260 -9.68 -15.03 -20.21
CA ALA A 260 -11.13 -14.87 -20.05
C ALA A 260 -11.49 -13.77 -19.02
N GLU A 261 -10.75 -13.70 -17.91
CA GLU A 261 -10.91 -12.64 -16.91
C GLU A 261 -10.49 -11.28 -17.48
N ILE A 262 -9.39 -11.21 -18.22
CA ILE A 262 -8.95 -9.97 -18.89
C ILE A 262 -10.01 -9.47 -19.87
N LEU A 263 -10.55 -10.36 -20.70
CA LEU A 263 -11.64 -10.00 -21.64
C LEU A 263 -12.88 -9.50 -20.90
N ARG A 264 -13.22 -10.13 -19.77
CA ARG A 264 -14.33 -9.70 -18.92
C ARG A 264 -14.06 -8.32 -18.30
N ILE A 265 -12.87 -8.08 -17.74
CA ILE A 265 -12.49 -6.77 -17.19
C ILE A 265 -12.64 -5.68 -18.25
N ARG A 266 -12.14 -5.91 -19.46
CA ARG A 266 -12.29 -4.97 -20.58
C ARG A 266 -13.74 -4.73 -20.99
N ALA A 267 -14.56 -5.78 -21.01
CA ALA A 267 -15.99 -5.65 -21.33
C ALA A 267 -16.77 -4.82 -20.30
N LEU A 268 -16.25 -4.71 -19.07
CA LEU A 268 -16.85 -3.95 -17.97
C LEU A 268 -16.21 -2.55 -17.80
N GLY A 269 -15.15 -2.21 -18.55
CA GLY A 269 -14.38 -0.98 -18.36
C GLY A 269 -13.61 -0.93 -17.04
N GLY A 270 -13.24 -2.11 -16.50
CA GLY A 270 -12.63 -2.28 -15.18
C GLY A 270 -11.09 -2.21 -15.14
N GLU A 271 -10.43 -1.71 -16.21
CA GLU A 271 -8.97 -1.69 -16.30
C GLU A 271 -8.31 -0.79 -15.24
N SER A 272 -9.09 0.09 -14.61
CA SER A 272 -8.63 0.99 -13.55
C SER A 272 -9.09 0.57 -12.14
N ASP A 273 -9.59 -0.66 -11.97
CA ASP A 273 -10.29 -1.10 -10.76
C ASP A 273 -9.72 -2.41 -10.17
N SER A 274 -8.47 -2.72 -10.49
CA SER A 274 -7.77 -3.86 -9.89
C SER A 274 -7.58 -3.68 -8.38
N PRO A 275 -7.40 -4.76 -7.61
CA PRO A 275 -7.09 -4.66 -6.18
C PRO A 275 -5.86 -3.79 -5.88
N SER A 276 -4.84 -3.79 -6.74
CA SER A 276 -3.65 -2.94 -6.59
C SER A 276 -3.97 -1.46 -6.82
N ARG A 277 -4.89 -1.12 -7.74
CA ARG A 277 -5.38 0.25 -7.93
C ARG A 277 -6.16 0.74 -6.71
N GLU A 278 -6.99 -0.13 -6.14
CA GLU A 278 -7.73 0.19 -4.92
C GLU A 278 -6.77 0.38 -3.73
N LEU A 279 -5.70 -0.40 -3.65
CA LEU A 279 -4.65 -0.19 -2.65
C LEU A 279 -3.94 1.16 -2.85
N ALA A 280 -3.61 1.55 -4.09
CA ALA A 280 -3.00 2.86 -4.36
C ALA A 280 -3.93 4.03 -3.98
N ARG A 281 -5.24 3.93 -4.25
CA ARG A 281 -6.25 4.91 -3.80
C ARG A 281 -6.34 4.95 -2.29
N TYR A 282 -6.30 3.79 -1.63
CA TYR A 282 -6.34 3.70 -0.18
C TYR A 282 -5.13 4.36 0.48
N VAL A 283 -3.91 4.17 -0.06
CA VAL A 283 -2.70 4.87 0.39
C VAL A 283 -2.89 6.40 0.33
N ALA A 284 -3.46 6.89 -0.77
CA ALA A 284 -3.75 8.33 -0.93
C ALA A 284 -4.82 8.81 0.06
N GLU A 285 -5.83 8.01 0.39
CA GLU A 285 -6.83 8.31 1.40
C GLU A 285 -6.23 8.36 2.81
N VAL A 286 -5.41 7.36 3.17
CA VAL A 286 -4.71 7.29 4.46
C VAL A 286 -3.81 8.51 4.67
N SER A 287 -3.12 8.97 3.63
CA SER A 287 -2.28 10.18 3.73
C SER A 287 -3.07 11.45 4.09
N ARG A 288 -4.33 11.54 3.68
CA ARG A 288 -5.24 12.62 4.06
C ARG A 288 -5.75 12.48 5.50
N THR A 289 -5.90 11.24 5.97
CA THR A 289 -6.30 10.93 7.35
C THR A 289 -5.21 11.27 8.36
N TYR A 290 -3.94 11.04 8.00
CA TYR A 290 -2.76 11.32 8.85
C TYR A 290 -1.87 12.38 8.20
N PRO A 291 -2.30 13.65 8.21
CA PRO A 291 -1.59 14.73 7.51
C PRO A 291 -0.21 15.03 8.13
N GLY A 292 0.59 15.81 7.45
CA GLY A 292 1.93 16.24 7.88
C GLY A 292 3.06 15.35 7.34
N GLY A 293 2.75 14.48 6.36
CA GLY A 293 3.71 13.67 5.61
C GLY A 293 3.77 14.06 4.14
N ILE A 294 4.57 13.31 3.40
CA ILE A 294 4.69 13.39 1.95
C ILE A 294 3.36 12.99 1.27
N LYS A 295 3.04 13.59 0.12
CA LYS A 295 1.83 13.28 -0.65
C LYS A 295 2.08 12.11 -1.61
N PRO A 296 1.39 10.96 -1.45
CA PRO A 296 1.44 9.90 -2.46
C PRO A 296 0.67 10.31 -3.72
N ILE A 297 1.27 10.04 -4.87
CA ILE A 297 0.66 10.24 -6.19
C ILE A 297 0.39 8.85 -6.78
N PRO A 298 -0.86 8.39 -6.87
CA PRO A 298 -1.20 7.16 -7.58
C PRO A 298 -0.80 7.26 -9.05
N ILE A 299 0.03 6.32 -9.49
CA ILE A 299 0.44 6.18 -10.89
C ILE A 299 -0.24 4.93 -11.44
N PHE A 300 -1.18 5.14 -12.35
CA PHE A 300 -1.97 4.05 -12.94
C PHE A 300 -1.19 3.35 -14.06
N ARG A 301 -0.07 2.77 -13.67
CA ARG A 301 0.85 1.97 -14.47
C ARG A 301 1.51 0.95 -13.55
N LEU A 302 1.77 -0.26 -14.05
CA LEU A 302 2.39 -1.33 -13.27
C LEU A 302 3.72 -0.86 -12.64
N ASP A 303 4.60 -0.28 -13.45
CA ASP A 303 5.88 0.29 -13.05
C ASP A 303 6.34 1.35 -14.06
N ARG A 304 7.56 1.85 -13.90
CA ARG A 304 8.30 2.67 -14.87
C ARG A 304 8.36 1.96 -16.23
N PHE A 305 8.63 2.69 -17.30
CA PHE A 305 8.65 2.11 -18.64
C PHE A 305 9.65 0.95 -18.75
N LEU A 306 9.14 -0.25 -19.07
CA LEU A 306 9.90 -1.48 -19.30
C LEU A 306 10.83 -1.86 -18.13
N ARG A 307 10.45 -1.48 -16.91
CA ARG A 307 11.14 -1.83 -15.67
C ARG A 307 10.16 -2.57 -14.74
N GLY A 308 10.68 -3.14 -13.67
CA GLY A 308 9.93 -3.87 -12.66
C GLY A 308 10.48 -3.60 -11.26
N GLY A 309 10.02 -4.36 -10.30
CA GLY A 309 10.43 -4.38 -8.91
C GLY A 309 9.65 -5.46 -8.16
N ASP A 310 9.94 -5.64 -6.88
CA ASP A 310 9.45 -6.77 -6.08
C ASP A 310 7.91 -6.89 -5.98
N HIS A 311 7.17 -5.78 -6.07
CA HIS A 311 5.70 -5.81 -6.12
C HIS A 311 5.16 -6.66 -7.27
N PHE A 312 5.88 -6.73 -8.40
CA PHE A 312 5.50 -7.53 -9.55
C PHE A 312 5.40 -9.01 -9.23
N SER A 313 6.34 -9.55 -8.43
CA SER A 313 6.31 -10.94 -7.95
C SER A 313 5.00 -11.27 -7.22
N PHE A 314 4.52 -10.37 -6.38
CA PHE A 314 3.25 -10.53 -5.67
C PHE A 314 2.04 -10.38 -6.59
N ASN A 315 2.07 -9.43 -7.53
CA ASN A 315 1.02 -9.28 -8.54
C ASN A 315 0.87 -10.53 -9.41
N GLN A 316 1.98 -11.21 -9.77
CA GLN A 316 1.95 -12.48 -10.49
C GLN A 316 1.26 -13.61 -9.72
N GLN A 317 1.26 -13.57 -8.40
CA GLN A 317 0.54 -14.52 -7.55
C GLN A 317 -0.90 -14.09 -7.24
N GLY A 318 -1.34 -12.93 -7.75
CA GLY A 318 -2.70 -12.40 -7.58
C GLY A 318 -2.90 -11.62 -6.29
N PHE A 319 -1.83 -11.21 -5.62
CA PHE A 319 -1.90 -10.33 -4.45
C PHE A 319 -1.92 -8.85 -4.86
N ALA A 320 -2.68 -8.04 -4.12
CA ALA A 320 -2.66 -6.60 -4.29
C ALA A 320 -1.30 -6.04 -3.84
N ALA A 321 -0.54 -5.49 -4.77
CA ALA A 321 0.78 -4.95 -4.48
C ALA A 321 1.00 -3.62 -5.22
N VAL A 322 1.65 -2.68 -4.55
CA VAL A 322 2.03 -1.37 -5.09
C VAL A 322 3.50 -1.10 -4.85
N ARG A 323 4.11 -0.26 -5.72
CA ARG A 323 5.49 0.20 -5.56
C ARG A 323 5.51 1.68 -5.25
N PHE A 324 6.18 2.03 -4.14
CA PHE A 324 6.60 3.39 -3.83
C PHE A 324 7.97 3.65 -4.47
N THR A 325 8.13 4.81 -5.09
CA THR A 325 9.41 5.29 -5.58
C THR A 325 9.43 6.82 -5.62
N GLU A 326 10.59 7.42 -5.48
CA GLU A 326 10.77 8.88 -5.50
C GLU A 326 10.26 9.50 -6.80
N TYR A 327 9.95 10.81 -6.77
CA TYR A 327 9.36 11.49 -7.92
C TYR A 327 10.27 11.50 -9.15
N ARG A 328 11.58 11.68 -8.94
CA ARG A 328 12.58 11.73 -10.02
C ARG A 328 13.86 11.02 -9.61
N GLU A 329 14.12 9.90 -10.25
CA GLU A 329 15.36 9.13 -10.08
C GLU A 329 16.55 9.85 -10.74
N ASP A 330 17.74 9.80 -10.10
CA ASP A 330 18.99 10.27 -10.70
C ASP A 330 19.86 9.10 -11.17
N TYR A 331 19.95 8.92 -12.47
CA TYR A 331 20.68 7.81 -13.08
C TYR A 331 22.21 7.98 -13.03
N ASN A 332 22.75 9.11 -12.57
CA ASN A 332 24.16 9.22 -12.23
C ASN A 332 24.47 8.55 -10.89
N HIS A 333 23.46 8.41 -10.04
CA HIS A 333 23.62 7.77 -8.75
C HIS A 333 23.19 6.30 -8.79
N GLN A 334 22.09 5.98 -9.42
CA GLN A 334 21.53 4.62 -9.47
C GLN A 334 22.38 3.69 -10.36
N HIS A 335 22.71 2.48 -9.87
CA HIS A 335 23.46 1.44 -10.60
C HIS A 335 24.79 1.90 -11.18
N GLN A 336 25.50 2.78 -10.50
CA GLN A 336 26.76 3.35 -10.97
C GLN A 336 27.93 2.90 -10.08
N ASN A 337 29.11 2.76 -10.72
CA ASN A 337 30.36 2.66 -9.97
C ASN A 337 30.64 3.99 -9.29
N VAL A 338 31.12 3.94 -8.05
CA VAL A 338 31.52 5.14 -7.32
C VAL A 338 32.72 5.78 -7.99
N ARG A 339 32.56 6.97 -8.56
CA ARG A 339 33.62 7.74 -9.22
C ARG A 339 33.25 9.22 -9.34
N ALA A 340 34.23 10.04 -9.60
CA ALA A 340 34.04 11.39 -10.08
C ALA A 340 34.61 11.51 -11.49
N GLU A 341 33.83 12.03 -12.43
CA GLU A 341 34.22 12.14 -13.83
C GLU A 341 33.62 13.42 -14.43
N ASN A 342 34.46 14.25 -15.06
CA ASN A 342 34.05 15.52 -15.68
C ASN A 342 33.27 16.48 -14.74
N GLY A 343 33.57 16.44 -13.43
CA GLY A 343 32.87 17.24 -12.41
C GLY A 343 31.53 16.69 -11.95
N ILE A 344 31.16 15.53 -12.45
CA ILE A 344 29.95 14.78 -12.01
C ILE A 344 30.38 13.68 -11.04
N GLU A 345 29.67 13.59 -9.92
CA GLU A 345 29.83 12.46 -8.99
C GLU A 345 28.83 11.36 -9.34
N TYR A 346 29.32 10.13 -9.37
CA TYR A 346 28.55 8.92 -9.66
C TYR A 346 28.57 7.97 -8.46
N GLY A 347 27.53 7.14 -8.39
CA GLY A 347 27.41 6.11 -7.38
C GLY A 347 26.34 6.44 -6.34
N ASP A 348 25.71 5.41 -5.82
CA ASP A 348 24.58 5.50 -4.90
C ASP A 348 25.06 5.66 -3.45
N LEU A 349 25.33 6.92 -3.07
CA LEU A 349 25.97 7.28 -1.81
C LEU A 349 24.99 7.97 -0.84
N PRO A 350 25.15 7.80 0.50
CA PRO A 350 24.27 8.39 1.51
C PRO A 350 24.13 9.92 1.43
N LYS A 351 25.16 10.62 0.92
CA LYS A 351 25.13 12.08 0.78
C LYS A 351 24.04 12.59 -0.18
N PHE A 352 23.58 11.73 -1.10
CA PHE A 352 22.52 12.04 -2.06
C PHE A 352 21.14 11.74 -1.52
N VAL A 353 21.03 10.99 -0.42
CA VAL A 353 19.74 10.61 0.19
C VAL A 353 19.20 11.73 1.09
N ASN A 354 17.93 12.01 0.95
CA ASN A 354 17.15 12.86 1.85
C ASN A 354 16.47 12.00 2.92
N PHE A 355 17.10 11.85 4.07
CA PHE A 355 16.61 10.97 5.14
C PHE A 355 15.26 11.42 5.71
N ASP A 356 14.94 12.72 5.70
CA ASP A 356 13.62 13.22 6.08
C ASP A 356 12.54 12.72 5.10
N TYR A 357 12.86 12.70 3.81
CA TYR A 357 11.98 12.17 2.78
C TYR A 357 11.71 10.67 3.01
N VAL A 358 12.75 9.86 3.24
CA VAL A 358 12.60 8.42 3.54
C VAL A 358 11.74 8.20 4.77
N ALA A 359 11.97 8.98 5.83
CA ALA A 359 11.15 8.90 7.05
C ALA A 359 9.67 9.27 6.79
N GLN A 360 9.41 10.21 5.88
CA GLN A 360 8.05 10.56 5.45
C GLN A 360 7.41 9.43 4.63
N VAL A 361 8.16 8.75 3.78
CA VAL A 361 7.68 7.55 3.06
C VAL A 361 7.38 6.42 4.05
N ALA A 362 8.27 6.18 5.03
CA ALA A 362 8.04 5.20 6.09
C ALA A 362 6.77 5.53 6.91
N ARG A 363 6.52 6.82 7.17
CA ARG A 363 5.31 7.27 7.86
C ARG A 363 4.03 6.90 7.11
N ILE A 364 3.97 7.08 5.79
CA ILE A 364 2.79 6.70 4.98
C ILE A 364 2.64 5.18 4.94
N ASN A 365 3.73 4.43 4.77
CA ASN A 365 3.72 2.98 4.83
C ASN A 365 3.17 2.48 6.16
N ALA A 366 3.70 2.96 7.28
CA ALA A 366 3.24 2.59 8.62
C ALA A 366 1.78 2.96 8.88
N ALA A 367 1.33 4.15 8.45
CA ALA A 367 -0.06 4.57 8.56
C ALA A 367 -0.99 3.64 7.77
N THR A 368 -0.58 3.24 6.55
CA THR A 368 -1.36 2.34 5.69
C THR A 368 -1.44 0.93 6.28
N LEU A 369 -0.30 0.36 6.69
CA LEU A 369 -0.25 -0.95 7.35
C LEU A 369 -1.13 -0.98 8.61
N ALA A 370 -0.97 0.01 9.47
CA ALA A 370 -1.70 0.11 10.72
C ALA A 370 -3.21 0.27 10.49
N SER A 371 -3.62 1.11 9.53
CA SER A 371 -5.03 1.31 9.19
C SER A 371 -5.68 0.04 8.63
N LEU A 372 -5.00 -0.67 7.72
CA LEU A 372 -5.49 -1.93 7.16
C LEU A 372 -5.54 -3.04 8.20
N ALA A 373 -4.49 -3.16 9.03
CA ALA A 373 -4.43 -4.19 10.05
C ALA A 373 -5.44 -3.97 11.19
N SER A 374 -5.79 -2.72 11.51
CA SER A 374 -6.82 -2.36 12.49
C SER A 374 -8.23 -2.47 11.93
N GLY A 375 -8.39 -2.25 10.61
CA GLY A 375 -9.68 -2.23 9.95
C GLY A 375 -10.35 -3.60 9.81
N PRO A 376 -11.65 -3.63 9.45
CA PRO A 376 -12.38 -4.85 9.20
C PRO A 376 -11.89 -5.54 7.91
N ALA A 377 -12.21 -6.82 7.75
CA ALA A 377 -11.97 -7.53 6.49
C ALA A 377 -12.75 -6.86 5.34
N PRO A 378 -12.21 -6.83 4.10
CA PRO A 378 -12.97 -6.39 2.94
C PRO A 378 -14.24 -7.24 2.74
N PRO A 379 -15.35 -6.66 2.22
CA PRO A 379 -16.56 -7.42 1.96
C PRO A 379 -16.32 -8.47 0.88
N ALA A 380 -16.84 -9.69 1.14
CA ALA A 380 -16.74 -10.77 0.17
C ALA A 380 -17.95 -10.78 -0.78
N LYS A 381 -17.77 -11.34 -1.99
CA LYS A 381 -18.86 -11.58 -2.94
C LYS A 381 -19.68 -10.32 -3.24
N VAL A 382 -19.02 -9.19 -3.46
CA VAL A 382 -19.68 -7.95 -3.84
C VAL A 382 -20.25 -8.14 -5.26
N LYS A 383 -21.58 -8.02 -5.39
CA LYS A 383 -22.30 -8.25 -6.64
C LYS A 383 -23.14 -7.04 -7.03
N MET A 384 -23.29 -6.84 -8.32
CA MET A 384 -24.19 -5.87 -8.93
C MET A 384 -25.22 -6.63 -9.77
N LEU A 385 -26.50 -6.50 -9.43
CA LEU A 385 -27.56 -7.18 -10.16
C LEU A 385 -27.75 -6.54 -11.54
N THR A 386 -27.64 -7.35 -12.59
CA THR A 386 -27.72 -6.90 -13.99
C THR A 386 -28.80 -7.60 -14.81
N LYS A 387 -29.55 -8.54 -14.21
CA LYS A 387 -30.60 -9.28 -14.89
C LYS A 387 -31.77 -8.39 -15.30
N GLU A 388 -32.13 -7.45 -14.41
CA GLU A 388 -33.23 -6.51 -14.66
C GLU A 388 -32.66 -5.23 -15.29
N LEU A 389 -33.32 -4.78 -16.36
CA LEU A 389 -32.98 -3.51 -17.01
C LEU A 389 -33.63 -2.38 -16.21
N ASP A 390 -32.92 -1.90 -15.22
CA ASP A 390 -33.32 -0.83 -14.31
C ASP A 390 -32.23 0.27 -14.30
N ASN A 391 -32.67 1.52 -14.15
CA ASN A 391 -31.78 2.66 -13.97
C ASN A 391 -31.23 2.77 -12.52
N ASP A 392 -31.82 2.06 -11.57
CA ASP A 392 -31.31 1.96 -10.21
C ASP A 392 -30.21 0.88 -10.14
N THR A 393 -29.23 1.08 -9.30
CA THR A 393 -28.16 0.10 -9.09
C THR A 393 -28.43 -0.69 -7.82
N HIS A 394 -28.53 -2.00 -7.94
CA HIS A 394 -28.74 -2.93 -6.85
C HIS A 394 -27.42 -3.65 -6.54
N LEU A 395 -26.91 -3.45 -5.31
CA LEU A 395 -25.69 -4.07 -4.82
C LEU A 395 -25.97 -5.03 -3.67
N THR A 396 -25.25 -6.14 -3.65
CA THR A 396 -25.25 -7.11 -2.54
C THR A 396 -23.82 -7.50 -2.21
N TRP A 397 -23.59 -7.92 -0.95
CA TRP A 397 -22.25 -8.39 -0.51
C TRP A 397 -22.36 -9.34 0.68
N GLY A 398 -21.29 -10.09 0.93
CA GLY A 398 -21.18 -10.92 2.12
C GLY A 398 -20.75 -10.10 3.35
N PRO A 399 -21.07 -10.58 4.56
CA PRO A 399 -20.65 -9.91 5.79
C PRO A 399 -19.12 -9.94 5.96
N SER A 400 -18.59 -8.87 6.54
CA SER A 400 -17.15 -8.72 6.84
C SER A 400 -16.88 -8.89 8.32
N LEU A 401 -15.81 -9.63 8.66
CA LEU A 401 -15.35 -9.72 10.04
C LEU A 401 -14.91 -8.35 10.56
N GLY A 402 -15.37 -7.96 11.73
CA GLY A 402 -15.06 -6.67 12.36
C GLY A 402 -15.92 -5.51 11.87
N ALA A 403 -16.74 -5.66 10.84
CA ALA A 403 -17.57 -4.57 10.33
C ALA A 403 -18.79 -4.30 11.23
N THR A 404 -19.10 -3.03 11.42
CA THR A 404 -20.34 -2.52 12.05
C THR A 404 -21.25 -1.82 11.03
N ALA A 405 -20.67 -1.40 9.90
CA ALA A 405 -21.36 -0.75 8.79
C ALA A 405 -20.58 -1.01 7.49
N TYR A 406 -21.18 -0.57 6.39
CA TYR A 406 -20.54 -0.54 5.08
C TYR A 406 -20.65 0.86 4.47
N GLU A 407 -19.72 1.16 3.59
CA GLU A 407 -19.78 2.32 2.72
C GLU A 407 -19.86 1.86 1.26
N VAL A 408 -20.92 2.21 0.57
CA VAL A 408 -20.96 2.17 -0.89
C VAL A 408 -20.33 3.45 -1.38
N VAL A 409 -19.24 3.33 -2.13
CA VAL A 409 -18.55 4.45 -2.76
C VAL A 409 -18.72 4.40 -4.27
N TRP A 410 -18.76 5.58 -4.91
CA TRP A 410 -18.81 5.64 -6.37
C TRP A 410 -18.08 6.86 -6.91
N ARG A 411 -17.73 6.78 -8.18
CA ARG A 411 -17.01 7.82 -8.93
C ARG A 411 -17.47 7.85 -10.39
N GLY A 412 -17.28 8.96 -11.05
CA GLY A 412 -17.39 9.03 -12.51
C GLY A 412 -16.40 8.07 -13.17
N THR A 413 -16.74 7.54 -14.34
CA THR A 413 -15.93 6.54 -15.05
C THR A 413 -14.53 7.05 -15.43
N SER A 414 -14.34 8.35 -15.53
CA SER A 414 -13.05 9.01 -15.82
C SER A 414 -12.35 9.58 -14.58
N SER A 415 -12.96 9.52 -13.41
CA SER A 415 -12.35 10.02 -12.16
C SER A 415 -11.33 9.02 -11.59
N PRO A 416 -10.16 9.46 -11.15
CA PRO A 416 -9.17 8.58 -10.51
C PRO A 416 -9.54 8.21 -9.07
N ASP A 417 -10.31 9.03 -8.37
CA ASP A 417 -10.63 8.92 -6.94
C ASP A 417 -12.11 8.65 -6.68
N TRP A 418 -12.42 8.02 -5.55
CA TRP A 418 -13.80 7.89 -5.06
C TRP A 418 -14.36 9.27 -4.69
N GLU A 419 -15.47 9.66 -5.29
CA GLU A 419 -16.02 11.02 -5.19
C GLU A 419 -17.21 11.11 -4.24
N HIS A 420 -17.91 9.98 -4.06
CA HIS A 420 -19.15 9.94 -3.29
C HIS A 420 -19.19 8.74 -2.37
N VAL A 421 -19.98 8.86 -1.29
CA VAL A 421 -20.19 7.79 -0.31
C VAL A 421 -21.62 7.78 0.21
N GLN A 422 -22.14 6.56 0.38
CA GLN A 422 -23.37 6.31 1.13
C GLN A 422 -23.08 5.25 2.20
N THR A 423 -23.33 5.59 3.46
CA THR A 423 -23.20 4.64 4.57
C THR A 423 -24.42 3.73 4.63
N VAL A 424 -24.19 2.43 4.81
CA VAL A 424 -25.19 1.37 4.96
C VAL A 424 -24.97 0.69 6.31
N ALA A 425 -25.87 0.91 7.25
CA ALA A 425 -25.82 0.31 8.57
C ALA A 425 -26.71 -0.94 8.65
N GLY A 426 -26.18 -2.03 9.24
CA GLY A 426 -26.96 -3.22 9.56
C GLY A 426 -27.51 -4.03 8.37
N ALA A 427 -27.04 -3.75 7.15
CA ALA A 427 -27.45 -4.47 5.95
C ALA A 427 -26.24 -4.81 5.06
N THR A 428 -26.41 -5.84 4.23
CA THR A 428 -25.43 -6.31 3.23
C THR A 428 -25.96 -6.15 1.81
N SER A 429 -26.79 -5.14 1.61
CA SER A 429 -27.32 -4.74 0.30
C SER A 429 -27.67 -3.27 0.29
N ALA A 430 -27.69 -2.66 -0.89
CA ALA A 430 -28.14 -1.29 -1.11
C ALA A 430 -28.76 -1.13 -2.49
N ILE A 431 -29.69 -0.20 -2.59
CA ILE A 431 -30.24 0.28 -3.86
C ILE A 431 -29.90 1.76 -3.97
N LEU A 432 -29.22 2.12 -5.05
CA LEU A 432 -28.85 3.51 -5.34
C LEU A 432 -29.66 4.01 -6.55
N LYS A 433 -30.18 5.22 -6.45
CA LYS A 433 -30.90 5.91 -7.53
C LYS A 433 -29.92 6.48 -8.58
N LEU A 434 -29.01 5.64 -9.04
CA LEU A 434 -27.93 5.96 -9.98
C LEU A 434 -27.78 4.82 -10.97
N SER A 435 -27.62 5.13 -12.24
CA SER A 435 -27.34 4.11 -13.25
C SER A 435 -25.92 3.57 -13.13
N LYS A 436 -25.80 2.25 -13.07
CA LYS A 436 -24.54 1.52 -13.13
C LYS A 436 -23.73 1.78 -14.40
N ASP A 437 -24.37 2.30 -15.46
CA ASP A 437 -23.71 2.61 -16.73
C ASP A 437 -22.94 3.94 -16.69
N ASN A 438 -23.24 4.80 -15.71
CA ASN A 438 -22.71 6.17 -15.65
C ASN A 438 -21.55 6.30 -14.63
N VAL A 439 -21.44 5.38 -13.69
CA VAL A 439 -20.48 5.46 -12.57
C VAL A 439 -19.88 4.10 -12.25
N ILE A 440 -18.72 4.11 -11.61
CA ILE A 440 -18.10 2.92 -11.04
C ILE A 440 -18.41 2.87 -9.55
N PHE A 441 -18.83 1.71 -9.06
CA PHE A 441 -19.14 1.46 -7.65
C PHE A 441 -18.08 0.57 -7.00
N ALA A 442 -17.93 0.74 -5.68
CA ALA A 442 -17.30 -0.25 -4.81
C ALA A 442 -17.98 -0.27 -3.43
N VAL A 443 -17.75 -1.33 -2.70
CA VAL A 443 -18.23 -1.49 -1.32
C VAL A 443 -17.03 -1.72 -0.41
N ARG A 444 -16.98 -1.05 0.73
CA ARG A 444 -15.99 -1.27 1.78
C ARG A 444 -16.64 -1.42 3.14
N ALA A 445 -16.02 -2.20 4.00
CA ALA A 445 -16.45 -2.39 5.37
C ALA A 445 -15.90 -1.28 6.27
N VAL A 446 -16.65 -0.94 7.32
CA VAL A 446 -16.30 0.06 8.32
C VAL A 446 -16.54 -0.52 9.71
N ASP A 447 -15.60 -0.36 10.64
CA ASP A 447 -15.76 -0.76 12.04
C ASP A 447 -16.31 0.36 12.93
N GLY A 448 -16.48 0.08 14.23
CA GLY A 448 -16.96 1.06 15.20
C GLY A 448 -16.02 2.23 15.47
N ALA A 449 -14.73 2.07 15.19
CA ALA A 449 -13.71 3.12 15.29
C ALA A 449 -13.54 3.91 13.98
N ARG A 450 -14.32 3.57 12.95
CA ARG A 450 -14.30 4.15 11.60
C ARG A 450 -13.07 3.79 10.77
N HIS A 451 -12.37 2.71 11.11
CA HIS A 451 -11.41 2.15 10.18
C HIS A 451 -12.14 1.55 8.97
N ARG A 452 -11.52 1.65 7.83
CA ARG A 452 -12.07 1.22 6.54
C ARG A 452 -11.25 0.08 5.97
N SER A 453 -11.93 -0.91 5.39
CA SER A 453 -11.26 -1.91 4.56
C SER A 453 -10.89 -1.34 3.19
N LEU A 454 -10.10 -2.10 2.41
CA LEU A 454 -10.01 -1.84 0.98
C LEU A 454 -11.40 -1.94 0.34
N PRO A 455 -11.72 -1.06 -0.63
CA PRO A 455 -12.95 -1.16 -1.38
C PRO A 455 -12.89 -2.35 -2.36
N VAL A 456 -14.03 -2.98 -2.58
CA VAL A 456 -14.19 -4.09 -3.51
C VAL A 456 -15.18 -3.71 -4.59
N VAL A 457 -14.73 -3.71 -5.83
CA VAL A 457 -15.57 -3.41 -7.00
C VAL A 457 -16.50 -4.58 -7.27
N PRO A 458 -17.82 -4.34 -7.51
CA PRO A 458 -18.79 -5.41 -7.67
C PRO A 458 -18.64 -6.15 -9.00
N GLU A 459 -18.83 -7.46 -8.94
CA GLU A 459 -18.99 -8.28 -10.13
C GLU A 459 -20.45 -8.30 -10.59
N PRO A 460 -20.73 -8.27 -11.91
CA PRO A 460 -22.09 -8.39 -12.43
C PRO A 460 -22.66 -9.78 -12.13
N GLU A 461 -23.90 -9.81 -11.64
CA GLU A 461 -24.71 -11.01 -11.39
C GLU A 461 -25.96 -10.99 -12.27
N ARG A 462 -26.19 -12.08 -13.01
CA ARG A 462 -27.36 -12.27 -13.89
C ARG A 462 -28.38 -13.23 -13.29
#